data_d8b124994510fa48f9124e7340046a85
#
_entry.id   d8b124994510fa48f9124e7340046a85
#
_cell.length_a   1.000
_cell.length_b   1.000
_cell.length_c   1.000
_cell.angle_alpha   90.00
_cell.angle_beta   90.00
_cell.angle_gamma   90.00
#
_symmetry.space_group_name_H-M   'P 1'
#
loop_
_entity.id
_entity.type
_entity.pdbx_description
1 polymer ?
#
loop_
_entity_poly.entity_id
_entity_poly.type
_entity_poly.pdbx_seq_one_letter_code
_entity_poly.pdbx_strand_id
1 'polypeptide(L)'
;MLRFGRPNVEKLEGKRDVVGLTRVLSSTPQVELRTQALHALTRLGELDLVIGALGDGAAEVRAEAARALGENRDMQAELPLVLALRDHDWHVRSAAAEALGRLGDTEAEEPLLAEFGDSNSHVRAAVAEALGRLGDARAEVPLVRQLCEGDRLVRAKAAEALGQIGDRQAIEPLLAALSDEDAYVRESAARAVGCLRDAKAIDPLLTLLTDPDSSVRAQAAESLGKVGDARALGPLVEALGDRRYDVCRMAARSLARLGWRPGCNEYGARYYLALHMIDRAVEMGGCVVKPLVTVLLEDDSHSMRAAAARALGEIGDERALGPLIACLNNSGVPEVVRMAAAEALGAIGDSSALRPLRTALLDHDPEVRDTAKQALDQINVRLGWPGAAVKSGSR
;
A
#
# COMPACT_ATOMS: atom_id res chain seq x y z
N MET A 1 -35.93 19.96 -35.69
CA MET A 1 -34.78 19.46 -34.88
C MET A 1 -35.20 18.18 -34.18
N LEU A 2 -34.81 17.02 -34.72
CA LEU A 2 -35.03 15.73 -34.11
C LEU A 2 -34.19 15.65 -32.81
N ARG A 3 -34.83 15.54 -31.64
CA ARG A 3 -34.17 15.21 -30.38
C ARG A 3 -33.67 13.78 -30.48
N PHE A 4 -32.46 13.58 -31.00
CA PHE A 4 -31.76 12.33 -30.81
C PHE A 4 -31.48 12.22 -29.30
N GLY A 5 -32.05 11.20 -28.66
CA GLY A 5 -31.72 10.87 -27.26
C GLY A 5 -30.21 10.70 -27.11
N ARG A 6 -29.68 10.93 -25.88
CA ARG A 6 -28.24 10.71 -25.60
C ARG A 6 -27.84 9.33 -26.13
N PRO A 7 -26.75 9.23 -26.91
CA PRO A 7 -26.31 7.93 -27.43
C PRO A 7 -25.95 7.03 -26.22
N ASN A 8 -26.46 5.81 -26.24
CA ASN A 8 -26.18 4.83 -25.20
C ASN A 8 -24.97 3.98 -25.65
N VAL A 9 -23.79 4.33 -25.18
CA VAL A 9 -22.52 3.69 -25.55
C VAL A 9 -22.52 2.20 -25.17
N GLU A 10 -23.01 1.84 -23.98
CA GLU A 10 -23.06 0.44 -23.52
C GLU A 10 -23.91 -0.44 -24.45
N LYS A 11 -25.05 0.10 -24.95
CA LYS A 11 -25.90 -0.60 -25.90
C LYS A 11 -25.23 -0.77 -27.27
N LEU A 12 -24.46 0.23 -27.73
CA LEU A 12 -23.68 0.14 -28.98
C LEU A 12 -22.55 -0.90 -28.83
N GLU A 13 -21.84 -0.89 -27.73
CA GLU A 13 -20.80 -1.86 -27.41
C GLU A 13 -21.34 -3.29 -27.34
N GLY A 14 -22.44 -3.52 -26.60
CA GLY A 14 -23.08 -4.83 -26.51
C GLY A 14 -23.56 -5.38 -27.85
N LYS A 15 -23.82 -4.50 -28.84
CA LYS A 15 -24.15 -4.88 -30.23
C LYS A 15 -22.94 -4.96 -31.15
N ARG A 16 -21.74 -4.63 -30.67
CA ARG A 16 -20.53 -4.45 -31.47
C ARG A 16 -20.73 -3.46 -32.64
N ASP A 17 -21.50 -2.39 -32.41
CA ASP A 17 -21.79 -1.37 -33.42
C ASP A 17 -20.62 -0.37 -33.50
N VAL A 18 -19.55 -0.77 -34.17
CA VAL A 18 -18.34 0.04 -34.37
C VAL A 18 -18.67 1.36 -35.06
N VAL A 19 -19.55 1.35 -36.06
CA VAL A 19 -19.96 2.56 -36.79
C VAL A 19 -20.68 3.53 -35.85
N GLY A 20 -21.59 3.03 -35.00
CA GLY A 20 -22.29 3.83 -34.02
C GLY A 20 -21.33 4.44 -32.99
N LEU A 21 -20.36 3.65 -32.48
CA LEU A 21 -19.32 4.12 -31.54
C LEU A 21 -18.40 5.16 -32.16
N THR A 22 -17.95 4.94 -33.41
CA THR A 22 -17.12 5.92 -34.17
C THR A 22 -17.86 7.25 -34.37
N ARG A 23 -19.17 7.20 -34.65
CA ARG A 23 -19.98 8.41 -34.74
C ARG A 23 -20.07 9.15 -33.40
N VAL A 24 -20.22 8.42 -32.27
CA VAL A 24 -20.22 9.04 -30.95
C VAL A 24 -18.86 9.70 -30.69
N LEU A 25 -17.76 9.01 -30.96
CA LEU A 25 -16.40 9.53 -30.78
C LEU A 25 -16.15 10.81 -31.59
N SER A 26 -16.56 10.83 -32.87
CA SER A 26 -16.23 11.93 -33.79
C SER A 26 -17.21 13.10 -33.76
N SER A 27 -18.48 12.90 -33.37
CA SER A 27 -19.53 13.90 -33.59
C SER A 27 -20.22 14.39 -32.33
N THR A 28 -19.93 13.79 -31.17
CA THR A 28 -20.58 14.15 -29.92
C THR A 28 -19.81 15.28 -29.21
N PRO A 29 -20.45 16.39 -28.80
CA PRO A 29 -19.78 17.48 -28.12
C PRO A 29 -19.35 17.14 -26.67
N GLN A 30 -19.99 16.16 -26.04
CA GLN A 30 -19.70 15.75 -24.65
C GLN A 30 -18.43 14.88 -24.60
N VAL A 31 -17.41 15.37 -23.92
CA VAL A 31 -16.12 14.68 -23.74
C VAL A 31 -16.31 13.30 -23.10
N GLU A 32 -17.16 13.21 -22.06
CA GLU A 32 -17.43 11.96 -21.35
C GLU A 32 -17.98 10.85 -22.24
N LEU A 33 -18.84 11.20 -23.22
CA LEU A 33 -19.38 10.22 -24.16
C LEU A 33 -18.33 9.78 -25.20
N ARG A 34 -17.45 10.70 -25.60
CA ARG A 34 -16.35 10.36 -26.49
C ARG A 34 -15.34 9.44 -25.82
N THR A 35 -14.98 9.68 -24.55
CA THR A 35 -14.10 8.79 -23.78
C THR A 35 -14.74 7.43 -23.54
N GLN A 36 -16.04 7.36 -23.26
CA GLN A 36 -16.76 6.08 -23.16
C GLN A 36 -16.75 5.31 -24.48
N ALA A 37 -16.98 6.00 -25.61
CA ALA A 37 -16.94 5.37 -26.94
C ALA A 37 -15.53 4.88 -27.28
N LEU A 38 -14.50 5.66 -26.92
CA LEU A 38 -13.08 5.27 -27.04
C LEU A 38 -12.79 3.97 -26.29
N HIS A 39 -13.18 3.88 -25.02
CA HIS A 39 -13.00 2.66 -24.24
C HIS A 39 -13.74 1.45 -24.82
N ALA A 40 -14.95 1.66 -25.33
CA ALA A 40 -15.70 0.61 -26.01
C ALA A 40 -14.97 0.12 -27.28
N LEU A 41 -14.45 1.04 -28.11
CA LEU A 41 -13.65 0.72 -29.29
C LEU A 41 -12.37 -0.03 -28.93
N THR A 42 -11.68 0.39 -27.87
CA THR A 42 -10.49 -0.29 -27.36
C THR A 42 -10.81 -1.74 -26.96
N ARG A 43 -11.90 -1.98 -26.21
CA ARG A 43 -12.34 -3.33 -25.85
C ARG A 43 -12.76 -4.19 -27.03
N LEU A 44 -13.25 -3.56 -28.10
CA LEU A 44 -13.59 -4.26 -29.36
C LEU A 44 -12.36 -4.55 -30.24
N GLY A 45 -11.19 -3.98 -29.92
CA GLY A 45 -9.95 -4.17 -30.68
C GLY A 45 -9.79 -3.25 -31.89
N GLU A 46 -10.55 -2.15 -31.97
CA GLU A 46 -10.56 -1.23 -33.08
C GLU A 46 -9.44 -0.18 -32.94
N LEU A 47 -8.19 -0.64 -32.96
CA LEU A 47 -7.01 0.17 -32.64
C LEU A 47 -6.79 1.37 -33.57
N ASP A 48 -7.03 1.23 -34.86
CA ASP A 48 -6.90 2.34 -35.81
C ASP A 48 -7.79 3.53 -35.43
N LEU A 49 -8.99 3.26 -34.91
CA LEU A 49 -9.91 4.28 -34.44
C LEU A 49 -9.42 4.93 -33.15
N VAL A 50 -8.80 4.15 -32.28
CA VAL A 50 -8.17 4.66 -31.03
C VAL A 50 -6.94 5.52 -31.37
N ILE A 51 -6.12 5.11 -32.30
CA ILE A 51 -4.99 5.91 -32.82
C ILE A 51 -5.52 7.23 -33.42
N GLY A 52 -6.60 7.19 -34.20
CA GLY A 52 -7.24 8.39 -34.73
C GLY A 52 -7.70 9.38 -33.66
N ALA A 53 -8.08 8.89 -32.47
CA ALA A 53 -8.51 9.72 -31.35
C ALA A 53 -7.37 10.51 -30.69
N LEU A 54 -6.10 10.23 -30.99
CA LEU A 54 -4.96 11.09 -30.61
C LEU A 54 -5.03 12.47 -31.29
N GLY A 55 -5.84 12.63 -32.34
CA GLY A 55 -6.11 13.90 -33.02
C GLY A 55 -7.39 14.60 -32.53
N ASP A 56 -8.05 14.15 -31.48
CA ASP A 56 -9.30 14.76 -30.99
C ASP A 56 -9.09 16.20 -30.51
N GLY A 57 -10.13 17.04 -30.64
CA GLY A 57 -10.10 18.44 -30.21
C GLY A 57 -9.95 18.62 -28.70
N ALA A 58 -10.39 17.67 -27.89
CA ALA A 58 -10.28 17.71 -26.42
C ALA A 58 -9.04 16.95 -25.93
N ALA A 59 -8.25 17.60 -25.09
CA ALA A 59 -7.03 17.01 -24.53
C ALA A 59 -7.31 15.75 -23.71
N GLU A 60 -8.44 15.72 -23.01
CA GLU A 60 -8.88 14.58 -22.20
C GLU A 60 -9.08 13.32 -23.06
N VAL A 61 -9.66 13.47 -24.27
CA VAL A 61 -9.86 12.35 -25.20
C VAL A 61 -8.52 11.90 -25.77
N ARG A 62 -7.64 12.85 -26.17
CA ARG A 62 -6.29 12.52 -26.66
C ARG A 62 -5.46 11.78 -25.61
N ALA A 63 -5.47 12.28 -24.35
CA ALA A 63 -4.73 11.65 -23.26
C ALA A 63 -5.25 10.24 -22.95
N GLU A 64 -6.58 10.05 -23.01
CA GLU A 64 -7.19 8.75 -22.78
C GLU A 64 -6.89 7.77 -23.93
N ALA A 65 -6.84 8.28 -25.18
CA ALA A 65 -6.40 7.49 -26.33
C ALA A 65 -4.95 7.00 -26.15
N ALA A 66 -4.05 7.89 -25.71
CA ALA A 66 -2.67 7.51 -25.43
C ALA A 66 -2.59 6.40 -24.35
N ARG A 67 -3.33 6.53 -23.23
CA ARG A 67 -3.37 5.50 -22.18
C ARG A 67 -3.89 4.16 -22.71
N ALA A 68 -5.00 4.18 -23.43
CA ALA A 68 -5.62 2.99 -24.02
C ALA A 68 -4.68 2.25 -24.98
N LEU A 69 -3.91 2.98 -25.79
CA LEU A 69 -2.91 2.41 -26.69
C LEU A 69 -1.76 1.75 -25.91
N GLY A 70 -1.27 2.40 -24.84
CA GLY A 70 -0.23 1.83 -23.99
C GLY A 70 -0.69 0.56 -23.23
N GLU A 71 -1.95 0.47 -22.84
CA GLU A 71 -2.53 -0.73 -22.22
C GLU A 71 -2.66 -1.90 -23.18
N ASN A 72 -2.97 -1.62 -24.45
CA ASN A 72 -3.15 -2.63 -25.49
C ASN A 72 -1.82 -3.22 -25.99
N ARG A 73 -0.70 -2.51 -25.80
CA ARG A 73 0.66 -2.93 -26.18
C ARG A 73 0.80 -3.28 -27.67
N ASP A 74 0.06 -2.60 -28.54
CA ASP A 74 0.21 -2.77 -29.99
C ASP A 74 1.29 -1.83 -30.52
N MET A 75 2.30 -2.40 -31.17
CA MET A 75 3.45 -1.67 -31.69
C MET A 75 3.07 -0.66 -32.80
N GLN A 76 1.91 -0.81 -33.46
CA GLN A 76 1.42 0.17 -34.43
C GLN A 76 1.16 1.55 -33.80
N ALA A 77 0.98 1.60 -32.46
CA ALA A 77 0.77 2.84 -31.72
C ALA A 77 2.05 3.63 -31.44
N GLU A 78 3.24 3.05 -31.63
CA GLU A 78 4.52 3.66 -31.25
C GLU A 78 4.70 5.03 -31.90
N LEU A 79 4.74 5.11 -33.22
CA LEU A 79 4.94 6.38 -33.94
C LEU A 79 3.86 7.42 -33.62
N PRO A 80 2.55 7.08 -33.59
CA PRO A 80 1.51 8.00 -33.11
C PRO A 80 1.75 8.54 -31.71
N LEU A 81 2.22 7.69 -30.77
CA LEU A 81 2.51 8.11 -29.40
C LEU A 81 3.78 8.98 -29.31
N VAL A 82 4.82 8.70 -30.10
CA VAL A 82 5.99 9.58 -30.25
C VAL A 82 5.57 10.97 -30.74
N LEU A 83 4.64 11.07 -31.69
CA LEU A 83 4.10 12.35 -32.10
C LEU A 83 3.30 13.05 -30.99
N ALA A 84 2.56 12.29 -30.17
CA ALA A 84 1.79 12.81 -29.04
C ALA A 84 2.68 13.32 -27.89
N LEU A 85 3.97 12.98 -27.81
CA LEU A 85 4.93 13.61 -26.90
C LEU A 85 5.10 15.12 -27.15
N ARG A 86 4.74 15.61 -28.33
CA ARG A 86 4.80 17.04 -28.70
C ARG A 86 3.46 17.74 -28.61
N ASP A 87 2.45 17.13 -27.99
CA ASP A 87 1.14 17.75 -27.80
C ASP A 87 1.27 19.05 -26.98
N HIS A 88 0.43 20.03 -27.29
CA HIS A 88 0.40 21.29 -26.54
C HIS A 88 -0.08 21.13 -25.09
N ASP A 89 -0.87 20.10 -24.79
CA ASP A 89 -1.36 19.78 -23.45
C ASP A 89 -0.44 18.78 -22.74
N TRP A 90 0.00 19.12 -21.55
CA TRP A 90 0.95 18.30 -20.80
C TRP A 90 0.36 16.94 -20.35
N HIS A 91 -0.97 16.83 -20.13
CA HIS A 91 -1.60 15.55 -19.80
C HIS A 91 -1.48 14.56 -20.95
N VAL A 92 -1.56 15.05 -22.20
CA VAL A 92 -1.37 14.21 -23.40
C VAL A 92 0.08 13.77 -23.50
N ARG A 93 1.04 14.71 -23.32
CA ARG A 93 2.48 14.37 -23.35
C ARG A 93 2.85 13.36 -22.28
N SER A 94 2.36 13.55 -21.04
CA SER A 94 2.59 12.61 -19.94
C SER A 94 1.99 11.23 -20.23
N ALA A 95 0.74 11.18 -20.72
CA ALA A 95 0.09 9.93 -21.08
C ALA A 95 0.80 9.20 -22.23
N ALA A 96 1.32 9.95 -23.21
CA ALA A 96 2.11 9.39 -24.31
C ALA A 96 3.43 8.78 -23.82
N ALA A 97 4.16 9.47 -22.92
CA ALA A 97 5.37 8.94 -22.31
C ALA A 97 5.11 7.64 -21.52
N GLU A 98 4.06 7.63 -20.68
CA GLU A 98 3.65 6.43 -19.95
C GLU A 98 3.30 5.26 -20.89
N ALA A 99 2.58 5.56 -21.98
CA ALA A 99 2.17 4.58 -22.98
C ALA A 99 3.38 3.95 -23.67
N LEU A 100 4.35 4.77 -24.12
CA LEU A 100 5.59 4.30 -24.73
C LEU A 100 6.39 3.40 -23.79
N GLY A 101 6.48 3.76 -22.50
CA GLY A 101 7.10 2.90 -21.50
C GLY A 101 6.38 1.56 -21.29
N ARG A 102 5.04 1.50 -21.49
CA ARG A 102 4.25 0.26 -21.42
C ARG A 102 4.37 -0.59 -22.69
N LEU A 103 4.53 0.03 -23.84
CA LEU A 103 4.81 -0.67 -25.11
C LEU A 103 6.11 -1.45 -25.01
N GLY A 104 7.14 -0.88 -24.40
CA GLY A 104 8.40 -1.55 -24.17
C GLY A 104 9.32 -1.56 -25.39
N ASP A 105 9.08 -0.70 -26.41
CA ASP A 105 9.96 -0.59 -27.56
C ASP A 105 11.12 0.36 -27.26
N THR A 106 12.34 -0.13 -27.48
CA THR A 106 13.56 0.65 -27.24
C THR A 106 13.77 1.76 -28.27
N GLU A 107 13.07 1.74 -29.42
CA GLU A 107 13.12 2.84 -30.40
C GLU A 107 12.51 4.14 -29.85
N ALA A 108 11.60 4.03 -28.86
CA ALA A 108 11.02 5.18 -28.18
C ALA A 108 11.99 5.90 -27.22
N GLU A 109 13.18 5.33 -26.92
CA GLU A 109 14.11 5.89 -25.95
C GLU A 109 14.60 7.30 -26.30
N GLU A 110 15.12 7.49 -27.52
CA GLU A 110 15.61 8.80 -27.96
C GLU A 110 14.52 9.90 -27.95
N PRO A 111 13.30 9.64 -28.44
CA PRO A 111 12.19 10.58 -28.26
C PRO A 111 11.88 10.90 -26.79
N LEU A 112 11.89 9.90 -25.90
CA LEU A 112 11.65 10.10 -24.47
C LEU A 112 12.75 10.91 -23.81
N LEU A 113 14.03 10.64 -24.13
CA LEU A 113 15.18 11.39 -23.57
C LEU A 113 15.10 12.89 -23.91
N ALA A 114 14.59 13.25 -25.10
CA ALA A 114 14.40 14.64 -25.49
C ALA A 114 13.40 15.37 -24.58
N GLU A 115 12.40 14.67 -24.04
CA GLU A 115 11.36 15.23 -23.20
C GLU A 115 11.79 15.49 -21.74
N PHE A 116 13.02 15.18 -21.34
CA PHE A 116 13.58 15.69 -20.08
C PHE A 116 13.73 17.21 -20.07
N GLY A 117 13.64 17.87 -21.23
CA GLY A 117 13.56 19.32 -21.39
C GLY A 117 12.14 19.89 -21.22
N ASP A 118 11.11 19.08 -21.01
CA ASP A 118 9.73 19.57 -20.88
C ASP A 118 9.59 20.52 -19.68
N SER A 119 8.82 21.58 -19.87
CA SER A 119 8.55 22.58 -18.84
C SER A 119 7.75 22.00 -17.65
N ASN A 120 6.94 20.98 -17.90
CA ASN A 120 6.07 20.36 -16.90
C ASN A 120 6.78 19.18 -16.18
N SER A 121 6.87 19.24 -14.86
CA SER A 121 7.53 18.20 -14.07
C SER A 121 6.82 16.83 -14.11
N HIS A 122 5.50 16.79 -14.34
CA HIS A 122 4.77 15.53 -14.51
C HIS A 122 5.16 14.82 -15.82
N VAL A 123 5.42 15.57 -16.88
CA VAL A 123 5.93 14.98 -18.13
C VAL A 123 7.32 14.41 -17.90
N ARG A 124 8.24 15.20 -17.28
CA ARG A 124 9.60 14.70 -16.97
C ARG A 124 9.57 13.46 -16.08
N ALA A 125 8.66 13.42 -15.10
CA ALA A 125 8.49 12.26 -14.22
C ALA A 125 7.96 11.02 -14.97
N ALA A 126 6.99 11.20 -15.88
CA ALA A 126 6.47 10.13 -16.73
C ALA A 126 7.56 9.59 -17.69
N VAL A 127 8.40 10.48 -18.21
CA VAL A 127 9.58 10.10 -19.02
C VAL A 127 10.55 9.25 -18.21
N ALA A 128 10.89 9.67 -16.98
CA ALA A 128 11.78 8.89 -16.12
C ALA A 128 11.21 7.48 -15.84
N GLU A 129 9.90 7.39 -15.55
CA GLU A 129 9.22 6.12 -15.32
C GLU A 129 9.21 5.24 -16.60
N ALA A 130 8.97 5.83 -17.76
CA ALA A 130 8.99 5.13 -19.05
C ALA A 130 10.38 4.55 -19.34
N LEU A 131 11.44 5.34 -19.19
CA LEU A 131 12.82 4.91 -19.41
C LEU A 131 13.24 3.80 -18.43
N GLY A 132 12.79 3.88 -17.16
CA GLY A 132 12.99 2.80 -16.20
C GLY A 132 12.35 1.48 -16.62
N ARG A 133 11.15 1.54 -17.23
CA ARG A 133 10.46 0.35 -17.79
C ARG A 133 11.12 -0.22 -19.02
N LEU A 134 11.68 0.64 -19.88
CA LEU A 134 12.45 0.20 -21.05
C LEU A 134 13.74 -0.52 -20.65
N GLY A 135 14.35 -0.12 -19.54
CA GLY A 135 15.48 -0.80 -18.96
C GLY A 135 16.81 -0.63 -19.71
N ASP A 136 16.89 0.34 -20.63
CA ASP A 136 18.10 0.57 -21.41
C ASP A 136 19.12 1.40 -20.59
N ALA A 137 20.35 0.90 -20.54
CA ALA A 137 21.45 1.56 -19.80
C ALA A 137 21.82 2.94 -20.35
N ARG A 138 21.49 3.28 -21.60
CA ARG A 138 21.71 4.60 -22.18
C ARG A 138 20.98 5.72 -21.43
N ALA A 139 19.85 5.39 -20.79
CA ALA A 139 19.09 6.32 -19.99
C ALA A 139 19.75 6.66 -18.62
N GLU A 140 20.78 5.93 -18.19
CA GLU A 140 21.39 6.07 -16.86
C GLU A 140 21.89 7.49 -16.60
N VAL A 141 22.77 8.01 -17.47
CA VAL A 141 23.37 9.35 -17.28
C VAL A 141 22.32 10.46 -17.28
N PRO A 142 21.33 10.49 -18.21
CA PRO A 142 20.20 11.43 -18.13
C PRO A 142 19.38 11.30 -16.84
N LEU A 143 19.11 10.08 -16.38
CA LEU A 143 18.35 9.84 -15.13
C LEU A 143 19.13 10.29 -13.91
N VAL A 144 20.45 10.07 -13.84
CA VAL A 144 21.32 10.59 -12.76
C VAL A 144 21.24 12.12 -12.71
N ARG A 145 21.26 12.79 -13.87
CA ARG A 145 21.07 14.25 -13.91
C ARG A 145 19.70 14.64 -13.34
N GLN A 146 18.63 13.96 -13.71
CA GLN A 146 17.28 14.25 -13.19
C GLN A 146 17.17 13.95 -11.68
N LEU A 147 17.88 12.96 -11.18
CA LEU A 147 17.97 12.65 -9.75
C LEU A 147 18.59 13.82 -8.95
N CYS A 148 19.59 14.52 -9.52
CA CYS A 148 20.29 15.60 -8.85
C CYS A 148 19.62 16.98 -9.01
N GLU A 149 19.05 17.25 -10.18
CA GLU A 149 18.62 18.60 -10.60
C GLU A 149 17.10 18.74 -10.74
N GLY A 150 16.35 17.66 -10.70
CA GLY A 150 14.92 17.63 -10.94
C GLY A 150 14.08 18.16 -9.77
N ASP A 151 12.80 18.41 -10.03
CA ASP A 151 11.80 18.59 -8.98
C ASP A 151 11.66 17.31 -8.17
N ARG A 152 11.17 17.39 -6.93
CA ARG A 152 11.01 16.23 -6.02
C ARG A 152 10.38 15.00 -6.69
N LEU A 153 9.32 15.20 -7.50
CA LEU A 153 8.64 14.11 -8.20
C LEU A 153 9.58 13.47 -9.24
N VAL A 154 10.31 14.30 -9.98
CA VAL A 154 11.25 13.85 -11.01
C VAL A 154 12.43 13.13 -10.37
N ARG A 155 12.99 13.66 -9.25
CA ARG A 155 14.07 13.01 -8.49
C ARG A 155 13.63 11.61 -8.03
N ALA A 156 12.44 11.50 -7.43
CA ALA A 156 11.91 10.22 -6.96
C ALA A 156 11.73 9.21 -8.11
N LYS A 157 11.15 9.65 -9.24
CA LYS A 157 10.96 8.79 -10.42
C LYS A 157 12.27 8.39 -11.09
N ALA A 158 13.26 9.29 -11.11
CA ALA A 158 14.58 8.98 -11.60
C ALA A 158 15.28 7.92 -10.70
N ALA A 159 15.15 8.02 -9.37
CA ALA A 159 15.65 7.00 -8.45
C ALA A 159 14.99 5.63 -8.71
N GLU A 160 13.65 5.59 -8.85
CA GLU A 160 12.92 4.36 -9.17
C GLU A 160 13.41 3.75 -10.49
N ALA A 161 13.55 4.59 -11.54
CA ALA A 161 14.00 4.16 -12.86
C ALA A 161 15.42 3.57 -12.82
N LEU A 162 16.37 4.24 -12.15
CA LEU A 162 17.73 3.75 -11.98
C LEU A 162 17.76 2.39 -11.25
N GLY A 163 16.90 2.22 -10.25
CA GLY A 163 16.73 0.94 -9.56
C GLY A 163 16.14 -0.17 -10.45
N GLN A 164 15.27 0.18 -11.42
CA GLN A 164 14.69 -0.76 -12.39
C GLN A 164 15.68 -1.16 -13.47
N ILE A 165 16.46 -0.21 -14.01
CA ILE A 165 17.55 -0.47 -14.97
C ILE A 165 18.57 -1.42 -14.34
N GLY A 166 18.90 -1.21 -13.07
CA GLY A 166 19.72 -2.14 -12.32
C GLY A 166 21.22 -2.02 -12.58
N ASP A 167 21.70 -0.95 -13.26
CA ASP A 167 23.10 -0.74 -13.46
C ASP A 167 23.78 -0.29 -12.15
N ARG A 168 24.89 -0.96 -11.81
CA ARG A 168 25.65 -0.67 -10.59
C ARG A 168 26.36 0.69 -10.62
N GLN A 169 26.53 1.31 -11.77
CA GLN A 169 27.12 2.64 -11.86
C GLN A 169 26.22 3.69 -11.17
N ALA A 170 24.90 3.46 -11.12
CA ALA A 170 23.96 4.33 -10.43
C ALA A 170 24.06 4.29 -8.89
N ILE A 171 24.88 3.39 -8.30
CA ILE A 171 24.91 3.21 -6.83
C ILE A 171 25.29 4.49 -6.09
N GLU A 172 26.35 5.17 -6.49
CA GLU A 172 26.84 6.36 -5.77
C GLU A 172 25.81 7.53 -5.81
N PRO A 173 25.23 7.89 -6.98
CA PRO A 173 24.13 8.87 -7.02
C PRO A 173 22.92 8.48 -6.16
N LEU A 174 22.54 7.20 -6.15
CA LEU A 174 21.42 6.72 -5.34
C LEU A 174 21.74 6.75 -3.84
N LEU A 175 22.98 6.44 -3.43
CA LEU A 175 23.41 6.58 -2.04
C LEU A 175 23.35 8.05 -1.57
N ALA A 176 23.73 9.00 -2.44
CA ALA A 176 23.58 10.43 -2.13
C ALA A 176 22.11 10.83 -1.94
N ALA A 177 21.20 10.28 -2.78
CA ALA A 177 19.76 10.56 -2.70
C ALA A 177 19.08 9.98 -1.44
N LEU A 178 19.71 9.07 -0.70
CA LEU A 178 19.23 8.62 0.61
C LEU A 178 19.21 9.75 1.66
N SER A 179 19.91 10.86 1.40
CA SER A 179 19.92 12.04 2.26
C SER A 179 19.13 13.21 1.69
N ASP A 180 18.27 12.98 0.69
CA ASP A 180 17.42 14.02 0.10
C ASP A 180 16.51 14.68 1.15
N GLU A 181 16.24 15.97 0.98
CA GLU A 181 15.32 16.71 1.85
C GLU A 181 13.91 16.14 1.86
N ASP A 182 13.45 15.62 0.73
CA ASP A 182 12.09 15.07 0.55
C ASP A 182 12.04 13.57 0.89
N ALA A 183 11.12 13.19 1.77
CA ALA A 183 10.97 11.81 2.22
C ALA A 183 10.62 10.83 1.08
N TYR A 184 9.85 11.27 0.08
CA TYR A 184 9.49 10.43 -1.06
C TYR A 184 10.70 10.11 -1.93
N VAL A 185 11.64 11.05 -2.07
CA VAL A 185 12.91 10.80 -2.77
C VAL A 185 13.79 9.82 -1.99
N ARG A 186 13.92 10.02 -0.66
CA ARG A 186 14.67 9.07 0.20
C ARG A 186 14.08 7.66 0.13
N GLU A 187 12.76 7.53 0.18
CA GLU A 187 12.05 6.24 0.06
C GLU A 187 12.36 5.58 -1.29
N SER A 188 12.23 6.32 -2.40
CA SER A 188 12.49 5.82 -3.75
C SER A 188 13.96 5.42 -3.93
N ALA A 189 14.90 6.22 -3.41
CA ALA A 189 16.31 5.89 -3.41
C ALA A 189 16.62 4.62 -2.57
N ALA A 190 16.02 4.50 -1.37
CA ALA A 190 16.16 3.31 -0.53
C ALA A 190 15.66 2.04 -1.25
N ARG A 191 14.55 2.15 -1.97
CA ARG A 191 14.01 1.06 -2.80
C ARG A 191 14.97 0.68 -3.91
N ALA A 192 15.51 1.67 -4.62
CA ALA A 192 16.45 1.50 -5.73
C ALA A 192 17.74 0.80 -5.30
N VAL A 193 18.40 1.28 -4.24
CA VAL A 193 19.63 0.64 -3.73
C VAL A 193 19.36 -0.78 -3.21
N GLY A 194 18.19 -1.03 -2.66
CA GLY A 194 17.75 -2.37 -2.28
C GLY A 194 17.61 -3.33 -3.48
N CYS A 195 17.21 -2.83 -4.65
CA CYS A 195 17.15 -3.60 -5.89
C CYS A 195 18.56 -3.91 -6.44
N LEU A 196 19.48 -2.98 -6.34
CA LEU A 196 20.88 -3.17 -6.78
C LEU A 196 21.65 -4.17 -5.91
N ARG A 197 21.23 -4.41 -4.67
CA ARG A 197 21.83 -5.37 -3.71
C ARG A 197 23.34 -5.15 -3.51
N ASP A 198 23.78 -3.90 -3.52
CA ASP A 198 25.18 -3.56 -3.29
C ASP A 198 25.47 -3.41 -1.80
N ALA A 199 26.58 -3.99 -1.33
CA ALA A 199 26.97 -3.94 0.07
C ALA A 199 27.28 -2.52 0.58
N LYS A 200 27.62 -1.58 -0.32
CA LYS A 200 27.80 -0.17 0.03
C LYS A 200 26.54 0.48 0.59
N ALA A 201 25.35 -0.07 0.27
CA ALA A 201 24.07 0.45 0.75
C ALA A 201 23.78 0.13 2.23
N ILE A 202 24.51 -0.82 2.85
CA ILE A 202 24.17 -1.30 4.20
C ILE A 202 24.19 -0.16 5.22
N ASP A 203 25.31 0.51 5.39
CA ASP A 203 25.45 1.52 6.44
C ASP A 203 24.51 2.74 6.22
N PRO A 204 24.34 3.26 4.98
CA PRO A 204 23.31 4.27 4.72
C PRO A 204 21.89 3.77 5.02
N LEU A 205 21.52 2.54 4.64
CA LEU A 205 20.18 1.98 4.93
C LEU A 205 19.96 1.76 6.43
N LEU A 206 20.98 1.37 7.19
CA LEU A 206 20.90 1.27 8.65
C LEU A 206 20.57 2.63 9.28
N THR A 207 21.16 3.72 8.78
CA THR A 207 20.85 5.07 9.23
C THR A 207 19.38 5.43 8.98
N LEU A 208 18.81 5.03 7.84
CA LEU A 208 17.42 5.28 7.49
C LEU A 208 16.39 4.50 8.33
N LEU A 209 16.79 3.49 9.12
CA LEU A 209 15.88 2.85 10.07
C LEU A 209 15.43 3.81 11.18
N THR A 210 16.07 4.96 11.35
CA THR A 210 15.70 6.01 12.31
C THR A 210 15.17 7.28 11.63
N ASP A 211 14.84 7.23 10.34
CA ASP A 211 14.28 8.37 9.60
C ASP A 211 13.00 8.89 10.27
N PRO A 212 12.76 10.22 10.29
CA PRO A 212 11.52 10.78 10.83
C PRO A 212 10.27 10.25 10.09
N ASP A 213 10.38 9.98 8.78
CA ASP A 213 9.27 9.44 7.99
C ASP A 213 9.20 7.92 8.08
N SER A 214 8.02 7.40 8.38
CA SER A 214 7.80 5.96 8.57
C SER A 214 7.88 5.16 7.27
N SER A 215 7.54 5.75 6.12
CA SER A 215 7.64 5.08 4.82
C SER A 215 9.10 4.84 4.46
N VAL A 216 9.96 5.82 4.76
CA VAL A 216 11.41 5.69 4.59
C VAL A 216 11.97 4.59 5.49
N ARG A 217 11.59 4.56 6.80
CA ARG A 217 12.02 3.49 7.71
C ARG A 217 11.58 2.11 7.23
N ALA A 218 10.32 1.98 6.80
CA ALA A 218 9.78 0.71 6.28
C ALA A 218 10.52 0.26 5.02
N GLN A 219 10.79 1.19 4.10
CA GLN A 219 11.52 0.89 2.87
C GLN A 219 13.00 0.53 3.16
N ALA A 220 13.65 1.21 4.10
CA ALA A 220 14.99 0.86 4.55
C ALA A 220 15.06 -0.57 5.11
N ALA A 221 14.08 -0.93 5.98
CA ALA A 221 13.98 -2.28 6.52
C ALA A 221 13.81 -3.34 5.41
N GLU A 222 12.94 -3.08 4.41
CA GLU A 222 12.76 -3.99 3.27
C GLU A 222 14.05 -4.13 2.44
N SER A 223 14.71 -3.02 2.16
CA SER A 223 15.92 -2.97 1.34
C SER A 223 17.11 -3.67 1.99
N LEU A 224 17.27 -3.53 3.31
CA LEU A 224 18.26 -4.31 4.09
C LEU A 224 18.04 -5.82 3.95
N GLY A 225 16.78 -6.27 3.96
CA GLY A 225 16.46 -7.67 3.71
C GLY A 225 16.75 -8.14 2.28
N LYS A 226 16.70 -7.24 1.29
CA LYS A 226 17.04 -7.54 -0.12
C LYS A 226 18.57 -7.59 -0.33
N VAL A 227 19.31 -6.69 0.33
CA VAL A 227 20.79 -6.69 0.27
C VAL A 227 21.34 -7.96 0.92
N GLY A 228 20.75 -8.43 2.02
CA GLY A 228 21.07 -9.75 2.55
C GLY A 228 22.27 -9.81 3.51
N ASP A 229 22.75 -8.68 4.04
CA ASP A 229 23.90 -8.64 4.95
C ASP A 229 23.49 -8.90 6.41
N ALA A 230 24.24 -9.77 7.10
CA ALA A 230 23.98 -10.13 8.48
C ALA A 230 24.10 -8.96 9.49
N ARG A 231 24.83 -7.89 9.14
CA ARG A 231 24.93 -6.66 9.94
C ARG A 231 23.56 -6.01 10.19
N ALA A 232 22.59 -6.26 9.31
CA ALA A 232 21.24 -5.75 9.45
C ALA A 232 20.41 -6.47 10.53
N LEU A 233 20.82 -7.67 11.01
CA LEU A 233 20.01 -8.47 11.92
C LEU A 233 19.65 -7.73 13.22
N GLY A 234 20.66 -7.18 13.93
CA GLY A 234 20.42 -6.44 15.17
C GLY A 234 19.49 -5.23 14.98
N PRO A 235 19.81 -4.29 14.09
CA PRO A 235 18.97 -3.14 13.81
C PRO A 235 17.54 -3.50 13.34
N LEU A 236 17.37 -4.55 12.55
CA LEU A 236 16.02 -5.03 12.15
C LEU A 236 15.25 -5.63 13.32
N VAL A 237 15.92 -6.31 14.28
CA VAL A 237 15.28 -6.77 15.52
C VAL A 237 14.79 -5.58 16.35
N GLU A 238 15.57 -4.51 16.46
CA GLU A 238 15.13 -3.27 17.12
C GLU A 238 13.94 -2.62 16.40
N ALA A 239 13.94 -2.62 15.05
CA ALA A 239 12.84 -2.10 14.24
C ALA A 239 11.51 -2.86 14.41
N LEU A 240 11.49 -4.08 14.96
CA LEU A 240 10.26 -4.74 15.41
C LEU A 240 9.54 -3.97 16.53
N GLY A 241 10.22 -3.02 17.17
CA GLY A 241 9.66 -2.13 18.18
C GLY A 241 9.19 -0.78 17.66
N ASP A 242 9.20 -0.54 16.37
CA ASP A 242 8.76 0.73 15.78
C ASP A 242 7.28 1.01 16.12
N ARG A 243 6.96 2.30 16.23
CA ARG A 243 5.58 2.75 16.49
C ARG A 243 4.63 2.45 15.33
N ARG A 244 5.17 2.35 14.12
CA ARG A 244 4.39 2.10 12.90
C ARG A 244 4.42 0.63 12.54
N TYR A 245 3.25 0.06 12.43
CA TYR A 245 3.08 -1.36 12.09
C TYR A 245 3.77 -1.73 10.76
N ASP A 246 3.72 -0.86 9.74
CA ASP A 246 4.35 -1.13 8.46
C ASP A 246 5.87 -1.31 8.57
N VAL A 247 6.54 -0.56 9.47
CA VAL A 247 7.97 -0.72 9.76
C VAL A 247 8.23 -2.09 10.42
N CYS A 248 7.44 -2.44 11.45
CA CYS A 248 7.55 -3.73 12.13
C CYS A 248 7.38 -4.89 11.13
N ARG A 249 6.39 -4.80 10.25
CA ARG A 249 6.09 -5.81 9.24
C ARG A 249 7.23 -5.97 8.23
N MET A 250 7.83 -4.88 7.75
CA MET A 250 8.96 -4.95 6.83
C MET A 250 10.21 -5.50 7.53
N ALA A 251 10.48 -5.09 8.77
CA ALA A 251 11.55 -5.65 9.58
C ALA A 251 11.39 -7.17 9.79
N ALA A 252 10.20 -7.63 10.16
CA ALA A 252 9.93 -9.06 10.34
C ALA A 252 10.13 -9.87 9.03
N ARG A 253 9.64 -9.37 7.90
CA ARG A 253 9.85 -10.02 6.58
C ARG A 253 11.33 -10.08 6.21
N SER A 254 12.07 -9.03 6.49
CA SER A 254 13.50 -8.95 6.19
C SER A 254 14.31 -9.87 7.10
N LEU A 255 13.97 -9.96 8.37
CA LEU A 255 14.53 -10.93 9.31
C LEU A 255 14.28 -12.37 8.85
N ALA A 256 13.07 -12.67 8.35
CA ALA A 256 12.76 -13.98 7.77
C ALA A 256 13.64 -14.30 6.56
N ARG A 257 13.85 -13.34 5.65
CA ARG A 257 14.74 -13.49 4.48
C ARG A 257 16.19 -13.74 4.89
N LEU A 258 16.64 -13.09 5.96
CA LEU A 258 17.98 -13.25 6.52
C LEU A 258 18.15 -14.55 7.34
N GLY A 259 17.09 -15.36 7.46
CA GLY A 259 17.12 -16.61 8.21
C GLY A 259 17.15 -16.45 9.73
N TRP A 260 16.78 -15.26 10.24
CA TRP A 260 16.67 -15.03 11.67
C TRP A 260 15.56 -15.91 12.28
N ARG A 261 15.85 -16.48 13.44
CA ARG A 261 14.88 -17.32 14.18
C ARG A 261 14.46 -16.59 15.45
N PRO A 262 13.13 -16.38 15.64
CA PRO A 262 12.62 -15.72 16.84
C PRO A 262 12.86 -16.60 18.08
N GLY A 263 13.42 -15.99 19.13
CA GLY A 263 13.52 -16.61 20.45
C GLY A 263 12.25 -16.39 21.27
N CYS A 264 12.11 -17.11 22.39
CA CYS A 264 11.00 -16.91 23.34
C CYS A 264 11.24 -15.65 24.19
N ASN A 265 11.11 -14.48 23.58
CA ASN A 265 11.28 -13.17 24.19
C ASN A 265 10.38 -12.12 23.52
N GLU A 266 10.41 -10.88 24.01
CA GLU A 266 9.58 -9.78 23.50
C GLU A 266 9.77 -9.56 21.98
N TYR A 267 10.99 -9.65 21.46
CA TYR A 267 11.26 -9.46 20.02
C TYR A 267 10.70 -10.60 19.18
N GLY A 268 10.80 -11.85 19.65
CA GLY A 268 10.18 -12.98 18.98
C GLY A 268 8.66 -12.86 18.95
N ALA A 269 8.05 -12.39 20.02
CA ALA A 269 6.63 -12.10 20.10
C ALA A 269 6.22 -11.02 19.08
N ARG A 270 6.93 -9.90 19.04
CA ARG A 270 6.71 -8.81 18.07
C ARG A 270 6.89 -9.28 16.62
N TYR A 271 7.86 -10.15 16.35
CA TYR A 271 8.06 -10.75 15.03
C TYR A 271 6.83 -11.52 14.56
N TYR A 272 6.29 -12.44 15.41
CA TYR A 272 5.10 -13.20 15.04
C TYR A 272 3.87 -12.33 14.87
N LEU A 273 3.67 -11.32 15.74
CA LEU A 273 2.57 -10.37 15.62
C LEU A 273 2.67 -9.53 14.35
N ALA A 274 3.86 -9.06 13.98
CA ALA A 274 4.10 -8.31 12.75
C ALA A 274 3.81 -9.14 11.48
N LEU A 275 3.88 -10.46 11.55
CA LEU A 275 3.53 -11.38 10.48
C LEU A 275 2.07 -11.91 10.57
N HIS A 276 1.23 -11.38 11.47
CA HIS A 276 -0.13 -11.86 11.76
C HIS A 276 -0.19 -13.33 12.20
N MET A 277 0.87 -13.85 12.79
CA MET A 277 0.96 -15.23 13.28
C MET A 277 0.62 -15.29 14.78
N ILE A 278 -0.61 -14.88 15.14
CA ILE A 278 -1.04 -14.74 16.54
C ILE A 278 -0.93 -16.06 17.32
N ASP A 279 -1.33 -17.17 16.71
CA ASP A 279 -1.27 -18.49 17.35
C ASP A 279 0.16 -18.84 17.77
N ARG A 280 1.16 -18.53 16.92
CA ARG A 280 2.57 -18.71 17.25
C ARG A 280 3.03 -17.77 18.36
N ALA A 281 2.49 -16.57 18.40
CA ALA A 281 2.78 -15.64 19.48
C ALA A 281 2.20 -16.14 20.82
N VAL A 282 0.98 -16.68 20.83
CA VAL A 282 0.32 -17.26 22.02
C VAL A 282 1.12 -18.44 22.58
N GLU A 283 1.66 -19.32 21.72
CA GLU A 283 2.53 -20.44 22.16
C GLU A 283 3.75 -19.98 22.99
N MET A 284 4.14 -18.70 22.89
CA MET A 284 5.25 -18.13 23.66
C MET A 284 4.88 -17.74 25.10
N GLY A 285 3.59 -17.78 25.46
CA GLY A 285 3.11 -17.54 26.82
C GLY A 285 3.30 -16.09 27.29
N GLY A 286 3.67 -15.92 28.55
CA GLY A 286 3.70 -14.61 29.22
C GLY A 286 4.62 -13.54 28.62
N CYS A 287 5.58 -13.88 27.76
CA CYS A 287 6.46 -12.89 27.11
C CYS A 287 5.77 -12.11 25.98
N VAL A 288 4.63 -12.60 25.48
CA VAL A 288 3.85 -11.94 24.42
C VAL A 288 2.81 -10.94 24.97
N VAL A 289 2.53 -10.97 26.25
CA VAL A 289 1.45 -10.14 26.86
C VAL A 289 1.65 -8.66 26.58
N LYS A 290 2.84 -8.11 26.83
CA LYS A 290 3.11 -6.68 26.56
C LYS A 290 2.98 -6.32 25.08
N PRO A 291 3.57 -7.06 24.11
CA PRO A 291 3.33 -6.85 22.69
C PRO A 291 1.85 -6.93 22.29
N LEU A 292 1.09 -7.91 22.80
CA LEU A 292 -0.35 -8.01 22.53
C LEU A 292 -1.15 -6.83 23.09
N VAL A 293 -0.80 -6.34 24.26
CA VAL A 293 -1.40 -5.13 24.85
C VAL A 293 -1.15 -3.93 23.94
N THR A 294 0.06 -3.77 23.40
CA THR A 294 0.35 -2.70 22.44
C THR A 294 -0.53 -2.81 21.20
N VAL A 295 -0.65 -4.00 20.59
CA VAL A 295 -1.54 -4.24 19.46
C VAL A 295 -3.01 -3.94 19.81
N LEU A 296 -3.48 -4.38 20.97
CA LEU A 296 -4.85 -4.13 21.44
C LEU A 296 -5.19 -2.63 21.50
N LEU A 297 -4.25 -1.82 21.97
CA LEU A 297 -4.48 -0.39 22.23
C LEU A 297 -4.20 0.50 21.02
N GLU A 298 -3.19 0.17 20.22
CA GLU A 298 -2.58 1.09 19.26
C GLU A 298 -2.70 0.66 17.79
N ASP A 299 -3.08 -0.61 17.50
CA ASP A 299 -3.17 -1.08 16.11
C ASP A 299 -4.33 -0.41 15.36
N ASP A 300 -4.08 0.02 14.12
CA ASP A 300 -5.11 0.66 13.28
C ASP A 300 -6.20 -0.34 12.82
N SER A 301 -5.87 -1.64 12.80
CA SER A 301 -6.79 -2.70 12.37
C SER A 301 -7.66 -3.20 13.54
N HIS A 302 -8.96 -2.93 13.46
CA HIS A 302 -9.92 -3.40 14.46
C HIS A 302 -9.94 -4.93 14.59
N SER A 303 -9.72 -5.65 13.49
CA SER A 303 -9.63 -7.11 13.50
C SER A 303 -8.39 -7.61 14.25
N MET A 304 -7.25 -6.93 14.08
CA MET A 304 -6.03 -7.26 14.83
C MET A 304 -6.16 -6.95 16.31
N ARG A 305 -6.76 -5.82 16.66
CA ARG A 305 -7.06 -5.47 18.06
C ARG A 305 -7.95 -6.51 18.73
N ALA A 306 -9.00 -6.96 18.03
CA ALA A 306 -9.90 -8.01 18.53
C ALA A 306 -9.18 -9.36 18.67
N ALA A 307 -8.33 -9.73 17.72
CA ALA A 307 -7.54 -10.94 17.78
C ALA A 307 -6.52 -10.90 18.93
N ALA A 308 -5.88 -9.75 19.16
CA ALA A 308 -4.99 -9.54 20.31
C ALA A 308 -5.72 -9.68 21.65
N ALA A 309 -6.96 -9.14 21.75
CA ALA A 309 -7.80 -9.31 22.95
C ALA A 309 -8.06 -10.80 23.24
N ARG A 310 -8.49 -11.57 22.24
CA ARG A 310 -8.73 -13.03 22.40
C ARG A 310 -7.48 -13.78 22.80
N ALA A 311 -6.35 -13.48 22.15
CA ALA A 311 -5.05 -14.08 22.49
C ALA A 311 -4.64 -13.80 23.94
N LEU A 312 -4.87 -12.58 24.44
CA LEU A 312 -4.64 -12.23 25.85
C LEU A 312 -5.54 -13.04 26.80
N GLY A 313 -6.79 -13.29 26.39
CA GLY A 313 -7.73 -14.16 27.13
C GLY A 313 -7.27 -15.62 27.19
N GLU A 314 -6.73 -16.13 26.06
CA GLU A 314 -6.21 -17.49 25.95
C GLU A 314 -4.96 -17.70 26.80
N ILE A 315 -4.04 -16.72 26.82
CA ILE A 315 -2.85 -16.74 27.69
C ILE A 315 -3.23 -16.71 29.17
N GLY A 316 -4.30 -16.00 29.53
CA GLY A 316 -4.82 -15.95 30.89
C GLY A 316 -3.97 -15.13 31.87
N ASP A 317 -3.07 -14.27 31.43
CA ASP A 317 -2.17 -13.49 32.27
C ASP A 317 -2.87 -12.26 32.86
N GLU A 318 -2.80 -12.08 34.18
CA GLU A 318 -3.44 -10.99 34.92
C GLU A 318 -2.99 -9.59 34.47
N ARG A 319 -1.80 -9.44 33.84
CA ARG A 319 -1.31 -8.17 33.28
C ARG A 319 -2.18 -7.63 32.16
N ALA A 320 -3.00 -8.49 31.55
CA ALA A 320 -3.94 -8.09 30.49
C ALA A 320 -5.24 -7.47 31.02
N LEU A 321 -5.58 -7.67 32.31
CA LEU A 321 -6.88 -7.25 32.88
C LEU A 321 -7.12 -5.74 32.71
N GLY A 322 -6.17 -4.90 33.13
CA GLY A 322 -6.30 -3.45 33.03
C GLY A 322 -6.58 -2.95 31.59
N PRO A 323 -5.73 -3.29 30.63
CA PRO A 323 -5.93 -2.96 29.21
C PRO A 323 -7.27 -3.46 28.62
N LEU A 324 -7.65 -4.71 28.90
CA LEU A 324 -8.92 -5.28 28.43
C LEU A 324 -10.12 -4.54 29.03
N ILE A 325 -10.10 -4.22 30.34
CA ILE A 325 -11.13 -3.43 31.01
C ILE A 325 -11.22 -2.03 30.41
N ALA A 326 -10.09 -1.39 30.10
CA ALA A 326 -10.07 -0.07 29.48
C ALA A 326 -10.72 -0.10 28.08
N CYS A 327 -10.43 -1.12 27.27
CA CYS A 327 -11.08 -1.31 25.97
C CYS A 327 -12.59 -1.54 26.09
N LEU A 328 -13.03 -2.40 27.02
CA LEU A 328 -14.44 -2.71 27.23
C LEU A 328 -15.25 -1.48 27.64
N ASN A 329 -14.70 -0.64 28.53
CA ASN A 329 -15.39 0.54 29.07
C ASN A 329 -15.36 1.77 28.15
N ASN A 330 -14.62 1.74 27.05
CA ASN A 330 -14.48 2.87 26.14
C ASN A 330 -15.44 2.73 24.94
N SER A 331 -16.51 3.51 24.93
CA SER A 331 -17.51 3.54 23.85
C SER A 331 -16.95 4.00 22.49
N GLY A 332 -15.78 4.67 22.46
CA GLY A 332 -15.07 5.04 21.24
C GLY A 332 -14.29 3.86 20.60
N VAL A 333 -14.17 2.74 21.32
CA VAL A 333 -13.57 1.51 20.77
C VAL A 333 -14.66 0.75 19.99
N PRO A 334 -14.34 0.23 18.77
CA PRO A 334 -15.30 -0.54 17.97
C PRO A 334 -15.90 -1.73 18.73
N GLU A 335 -17.17 -2.05 18.45
CA GLU A 335 -17.92 -3.13 19.10
C GLU A 335 -17.21 -4.48 19.04
N VAL A 336 -16.61 -4.81 17.90
CA VAL A 336 -15.87 -6.07 17.71
C VAL A 336 -14.68 -6.23 18.69
N VAL A 337 -14.05 -5.11 19.04
CA VAL A 337 -12.93 -5.11 20.02
C VAL A 337 -13.46 -5.18 21.44
N ARG A 338 -14.55 -4.46 21.74
CA ARG A 338 -15.19 -4.52 23.08
C ARG A 338 -15.73 -5.93 23.37
N MET A 339 -16.34 -6.58 22.36
CA MET A 339 -16.77 -8.00 22.46
C MET A 339 -15.59 -8.91 22.79
N ALA A 340 -14.51 -8.82 21.99
CA ALA A 340 -13.31 -9.62 22.21
C ALA A 340 -12.68 -9.37 23.59
N ALA A 341 -12.72 -8.12 24.08
CA ALA A 341 -12.27 -7.79 25.42
C ALA A 341 -13.16 -8.44 26.51
N ALA A 342 -14.48 -8.47 26.33
CA ALA A 342 -15.40 -9.15 27.24
C ALA A 342 -15.16 -10.67 27.25
N GLU A 343 -15.00 -11.29 26.07
CA GLU A 343 -14.63 -12.71 25.92
C GLU A 343 -13.35 -13.03 26.70
N ALA A 344 -12.32 -12.22 26.46
CA ALA A 344 -11.00 -12.39 27.10
C ALA A 344 -11.07 -12.27 28.63
N LEU A 345 -11.82 -11.30 29.14
CA LEU A 345 -12.01 -11.14 30.60
C LEU A 345 -12.75 -12.34 31.19
N GLY A 346 -13.74 -12.91 30.50
CA GLY A 346 -14.40 -14.15 30.88
C GLY A 346 -13.43 -15.35 30.91
N ALA A 347 -12.55 -15.43 29.88
CA ALA A 347 -11.56 -16.47 29.74
C ALA A 347 -10.48 -16.39 30.85
N ILE A 348 -9.99 -15.21 31.21
CA ILE A 348 -9.04 -15.00 32.31
C ILE A 348 -9.70 -15.41 33.64
N GLY A 349 -10.97 -15.02 33.84
CA GLY A 349 -11.76 -15.51 35.00
C GLY A 349 -11.50 -14.78 36.31
N ASP A 350 -10.83 -13.63 36.29
CA ASP A 350 -10.52 -12.86 37.48
C ASP A 350 -11.75 -12.07 37.98
N SER A 351 -11.88 -12.03 39.33
CA SER A 351 -13.00 -11.35 39.99
C SER A 351 -13.04 -9.84 39.77
N SER A 352 -11.89 -9.19 39.47
CA SER A 352 -11.82 -7.75 39.14
C SER A 352 -12.59 -7.37 37.88
N ALA A 353 -12.81 -8.34 36.99
CA ALA A 353 -13.59 -8.14 35.78
C ALA A 353 -15.10 -8.09 35.98
N LEU A 354 -15.62 -8.57 37.13
CA LEU A 354 -17.07 -8.65 37.38
C LEU A 354 -17.77 -7.29 37.29
N ARG A 355 -17.18 -6.23 37.87
CA ARG A 355 -17.78 -4.90 37.85
C ARG A 355 -17.78 -4.30 36.45
N PRO A 356 -16.67 -4.27 35.69
CA PRO A 356 -16.65 -3.83 34.30
C PRO A 356 -17.63 -4.59 33.40
N LEU A 357 -17.68 -5.91 33.50
CA LEU A 357 -18.61 -6.73 32.73
C LEU A 357 -20.08 -6.44 33.06
N ARG A 358 -20.42 -6.18 34.34
CA ARG A 358 -21.76 -5.73 34.71
C ARG A 358 -22.11 -4.38 34.09
N THR A 359 -21.16 -3.46 34.00
CA THR A 359 -21.36 -2.19 33.30
C THR A 359 -21.62 -2.42 31.81
N ALA A 360 -20.90 -3.34 31.18
CA ALA A 360 -21.04 -3.69 29.78
C ALA A 360 -22.41 -4.34 29.42
N LEU A 361 -23.20 -4.84 30.41
CA LEU A 361 -24.58 -5.25 30.19
C LEU A 361 -25.48 -4.07 29.76
N LEU A 362 -25.03 -2.84 29.91
CA LEU A 362 -25.71 -1.62 29.49
C LEU A 362 -25.10 -1.01 28.23
N ASP A 363 -24.17 -1.72 27.56
CA ASP A 363 -23.58 -1.24 26.30
C ASP A 363 -24.68 -0.97 25.26
N HIS A 364 -24.44 0.01 24.39
CA HIS A 364 -25.36 0.34 23.32
C HIS A 364 -25.50 -0.79 22.30
N ASP A 365 -24.43 -1.58 22.09
CA ASP A 365 -24.39 -2.71 21.17
C ASP A 365 -24.94 -3.99 21.83
N PRO A 366 -25.91 -4.69 21.20
CA PRO A 366 -26.52 -5.90 21.76
C PRO A 366 -25.53 -7.07 21.87
N GLU A 367 -24.60 -7.21 20.92
CA GLU A 367 -23.64 -8.33 20.91
C GLU A 367 -22.61 -8.17 22.03
N VAL A 368 -22.21 -6.92 22.34
CA VAL A 368 -21.35 -6.63 23.50
C VAL A 368 -22.07 -7.00 24.81
N ARG A 369 -23.39 -6.66 24.94
CA ARG A 369 -24.17 -7.02 26.12
C ARG A 369 -24.26 -8.54 26.32
N ASP A 370 -24.55 -9.27 25.24
CA ASP A 370 -24.68 -10.73 25.28
C ASP A 370 -23.35 -11.40 25.62
N THR A 371 -22.24 -10.92 25.04
CA THR A 371 -20.89 -11.41 25.32
C THR A 371 -20.49 -11.12 26.78
N ALA A 372 -20.77 -9.92 27.28
CA ALA A 372 -20.51 -9.57 28.68
C ALA A 372 -21.28 -10.46 29.67
N LYS A 373 -22.55 -10.83 29.32
CA LYS A 373 -23.35 -11.77 30.12
C LYS A 373 -22.71 -13.16 30.15
N GLN A 374 -22.28 -13.68 29.00
CA GLN A 374 -21.60 -14.97 28.90
C GLN A 374 -20.30 -14.98 29.72
N ALA A 375 -19.50 -13.91 29.62
CA ALA A 375 -18.28 -13.75 30.39
C ALA A 375 -18.53 -13.73 31.92
N LEU A 376 -19.59 -13.04 32.37
CA LEU A 376 -20.00 -13.03 33.76
C LEU A 376 -20.40 -14.44 34.27
N ASP A 377 -21.17 -15.18 33.44
CA ASP A 377 -21.57 -16.55 33.80
C ASP A 377 -20.33 -17.47 33.91
N GLN A 378 -19.36 -17.33 33.02
CA GLN A 378 -18.09 -18.09 33.08
C GLN A 378 -17.31 -17.80 34.36
N ILE A 379 -17.17 -16.52 34.74
CA ILE A 379 -16.47 -16.14 35.97
C ILE A 379 -17.21 -16.66 37.20
N ASN A 380 -18.54 -16.51 37.28
CA ASN A 380 -19.34 -16.98 38.40
C ASN A 380 -19.23 -18.48 38.57
N VAL A 381 -19.24 -19.26 37.50
CA VAL A 381 -19.04 -20.74 37.57
C VAL A 381 -17.66 -21.06 38.13
N ARG A 382 -16.58 -20.37 37.69
CA ARG A 382 -15.21 -20.59 38.21
C ARG A 382 -15.08 -20.24 39.67
N LEU A 383 -15.76 -19.19 40.13
CA LEU A 383 -15.73 -18.77 41.53
C LEU A 383 -16.62 -19.62 42.47
N GLY A 384 -17.31 -20.63 41.92
CA GLY A 384 -18.20 -21.49 42.69
C GLY A 384 -19.48 -20.77 43.11
N TRP A 385 -19.89 -19.70 42.46
CA TRP A 385 -21.15 -18.98 42.72
C TRP A 385 -22.21 -19.47 41.75
N PRO A 386 -23.06 -20.50 42.14
CA PRO A 386 -24.06 -21.00 41.22
C PRO A 386 -25.16 -19.94 41.03
N GLY A 387 -25.19 -19.35 39.86
CA GLY A 387 -26.39 -18.81 39.23
C GLY A 387 -27.14 -17.73 40.02
N ALA A 388 -26.72 -16.46 39.86
CA ALA A 388 -27.71 -15.43 39.61
C ALA A 388 -28.14 -15.52 38.14
N ALA A 389 -28.90 -16.52 37.77
CA ALA A 389 -29.69 -16.50 36.54
C ALA A 389 -30.42 -15.16 36.54
N VAL A 390 -29.97 -14.23 35.70
CA VAL A 390 -30.73 -12.99 35.40
C VAL A 390 -32.05 -13.48 34.87
N LYS A 391 -33.09 -13.48 35.73
CA LYS A 391 -34.47 -13.73 35.31
C LYS A 391 -34.76 -12.76 34.20
N SER A 392 -34.90 -13.28 32.99
CA SER A 392 -35.47 -12.54 31.88
C SER A 392 -36.78 -11.99 32.34
N GLY A 393 -36.81 -10.70 32.69
CA GLY A 393 -38.02 -9.99 33.01
C GLY A 393 -38.91 -9.92 31.77
N SER A 394 -39.83 -10.88 31.65
CA SER A 394 -41.01 -10.72 30.85
C SER A 394 -41.86 -9.64 31.52
N ARG A 395 -41.94 -8.44 30.93
CA ARG A 395 -43.12 -7.60 30.86
C ARG A 395 -43.00 -6.62 29.70
#